data_f4bb33a8478ea2153a7f52f8eb839738
#
_entry.id   f4bb33a8478ea2153a7f52f8eb839738
#
_cell.length_a   1.000
_cell.length_b   1.000
_cell.length_c   1.000
_cell.angle_alpha   90.00
_cell.angle_beta   90.00
_cell.angle_gamma   90.00
#
_symmetry.space_group_name_H-M   'P 1'
#
loop_
_entity.id
_entity.type
_entity.pdbx_description
1 polymer ?
#
loop_
_entity_poly.entity_id
_entity_poly.type
_entity_poly.pdbx_seq_one_letter_code
_entity_poly.pdbx_strand_id
1 'polypeptide(L)'
;MLQKMVRCAFGTNNVDNCARVCHSATVAGLAMTLGSGAMTNPISDITNDVDVIMLVGSNPEEAHPVIGMQIRQAVERGTRLIVVDPRDIGLSRQADIHLKLKPGTNVAFANGMMNVIINEGLADEEFIRTRTEGFEELKKIVAEYTPERVAEICHIDADHLREAALMYAKAKKAPIIYCLGVTEHSTGTEGVMSMSNMAMLVGKLGRSGCGVNPLRGQNNVQGACDMGALPGDFPGYQKVTNPEVMAKFEKAWGVELNKKPGVHATDVFPAAIRKEIRGLFIF
;
A
#
# COMPACT_ATOMS: atom_id res chain seq x y z
N MET A 1 -7.62 -20.94 -13.50
CA MET A 1 -8.68 -21.82 -14.06
C MET A 1 -10.08 -21.36 -13.67
N LEU A 2 -10.40 -21.12 -12.41
CA LEU A 2 -11.75 -20.77 -11.92
C LEU A 2 -12.35 -19.54 -12.60
N GLN A 3 -11.61 -18.43 -12.72
CA GLN A 3 -12.09 -17.24 -13.41
C GLN A 3 -12.48 -17.52 -14.90
N LYS A 4 -11.71 -18.39 -15.59
CA LYS A 4 -12.06 -18.79 -16.96
C LYS A 4 -13.35 -19.60 -16.98
N MET A 5 -13.52 -20.55 -16.04
CA MET A 5 -14.75 -21.34 -15.91
C MET A 5 -15.97 -20.42 -15.70
N VAL A 6 -15.90 -19.47 -14.78
CA VAL A 6 -17.01 -18.55 -14.51
C VAL A 6 -17.36 -17.73 -15.75
N ARG A 7 -16.37 -17.21 -16.46
CA ARG A 7 -16.60 -16.42 -17.68
C ARG A 7 -17.13 -17.23 -18.84
N CYS A 8 -16.57 -18.43 -19.06
CA CYS A 8 -16.93 -19.26 -20.21
C CYS A 8 -18.19 -20.09 -19.97
N ALA A 9 -18.36 -20.69 -18.78
CA ALA A 9 -19.47 -21.60 -18.50
C ALA A 9 -20.70 -20.88 -17.93
N PHE A 10 -20.50 -19.87 -17.06
CA PHE A 10 -21.63 -19.13 -16.49
C PHE A 10 -21.91 -17.80 -17.21
N GLY A 11 -21.10 -17.40 -18.18
CA GLY A 11 -21.31 -16.21 -19.00
C GLY A 11 -21.26 -14.88 -18.22
N THR A 12 -20.55 -14.83 -17.10
CA THR A 12 -20.49 -13.65 -16.24
C THR A 12 -19.05 -13.25 -15.91
N ASN A 13 -18.83 -11.95 -15.71
CA ASN A 13 -17.60 -11.39 -15.20
C ASN A 13 -17.64 -11.17 -13.67
N ASN A 14 -18.62 -11.68 -12.96
CA ASN A 14 -18.72 -11.61 -11.51
C ASN A 14 -17.68 -12.54 -10.85
N VAL A 15 -16.43 -12.15 -10.96
CA VAL A 15 -15.27 -12.81 -10.37
C VAL A 15 -14.46 -11.74 -9.67
N ASP A 16 -14.25 -11.88 -8.38
CA ASP A 16 -13.38 -10.98 -7.62
C ASP A 16 -12.63 -11.79 -6.56
N ASN A 17 -11.71 -11.16 -5.85
CA ASN A 17 -10.93 -11.80 -4.81
C ASN A 17 -10.67 -10.85 -3.63
N CYS A 18 -10.01 -11.36 -2.60
CA CYS A 18 -9.70 -10.62 -1.37
C CYS A 18 -8.91 -9.32 -1.59
N ALA A 19 -8.17 -9.17 -2.69
CA ALA A 19 -7.42 -7.94 -2.99
C ALA A 19 -8.31 -6.69 -3.03
N ARG A 20 -9.62 -6.86 -3.30
CA ARG A 20 -10.59 -5.77 -3.33
C ARG A 20 -10.65 -4.97 -2.03
N VAL A 21 -10.56 -5.64 -0.89
CA VAL A 21 -10.55 -5.01 0.45
C VAL A 21 -9.12 -4.83 0.94
N CYS A 22 -8.25 -5.80 0.68
CA CYS A 22 -6.89 -5.89 1.19
C CYS A 22 -5.99 -4.74 0.70
N HIS A 23 -5.57 -4.79 -0.56
CA HIS A 23 -4.59 -3.87 -1.14
C HIS A 23 -5.05 -3.17 -2.42
N SER A 24 -6.36 -3.08 -2.69
CA SER A 24 -6.85 -2.25 -3.80
C SER A 24 -6.45 -0.78 -3.62
N ALA A 25 -6.46 -0.30 -2.38
CA ALA A 25 -5.96 1.04 -2.02
C ALA A 25 -4.46 1.21 -2.36
N THR A 26 -3.64 0.16 -2.15
CA THR A 26 -2.23 0.17 -2.58
C THR A 26 -2.10 0.29 -4.09
N VAL A 27 -2.83 -0.55 -4.83
CA VAL A 27 -2.77 -0.54 -6.30
C VAL A 27 -3.18 0.83 -6.84
N ALA A 28 -4.27 1.40 -6.32
CA ALA A 28 -4.72 2.73 -6.72
C ALA A 28 -3.72 3.82 -6.32
N GLY A 29 -3.32 3.89 -5.06
CA GLY A 29 -2.44 4.94 -4.55
C GLY A 29 -1.04 4.93 -5.18
N LEU A 30 -0.41 3.75 -5.31
CA LEU A 30 0.89 3.63 -5.98
C LEU A 30 0.79 3.89 -7.49
N ALA A 31 -0.28 3.45 -8.16
CA ALA A 31 -0.47 3.76 -9.58
C ALA A 31 -0.63 5.26 -9.84
N MET A 32 -1.32 5.98 -8.95
CA MET A 32 -1.48 7.43 -9.04
C MET A 32 -0.18 8.19 -8.77
N THR A 33 0.66 7.70 -7.85
CA THR A 33 1.88 8.41 -7.44
C THR A 33 3.14 7.93 -8.16
N LEU A 34 3.23 6.64 -8.49
CA LEU A 34 4.44 6.03 -9.04
C LEU A 34 4.21 5.35 -10.41
N GLY A 35 2.98 5.35 -10.91
CA GLY A 35 2.60 4.74 -12.18
C GLY A 35 2.44 3.21 -12.15
N SER A 36 2.67 2.54 -11.01
CA SER A 36 2.53 1.09 -10.87
C SER A 36 2.08 0.73 -9.46
N GLY A 37 1.18 -0.25 -9.34
CA GLY A 37 0.62 -0.70 -8.06
C GLY A 37 1.43 -1.77 -7.31
N ALA A 38 2.67 -2.03 -7.71
CA ALA A 38 3.55 -3.02 -7.08
C ALA A 38 4.48 -2.36 -6.05
N MET A 39 4.99 -3.17 -5.09
CA MET A 39 6.06 -2.71 -4.20
C MET A 39 7.31 -2.33 -5.00
N THR A 40 8.02 -1.33 -4.53
CA THR A 40 9.12 -0.72 -5.30
C THR A 40 10.43 -1.50 -5.26
N ASN A 41 10.63 -2.31 -4.23
CA ASN A 41 11.88 -3.04 -3.99
C ASN A 41 11.60 -4.51 -3.63
N PRO A 42 12.54 -5.44 -3.91
CA PRO A 42 12.43 -6.83 -3.44
C PRO A 42 12.63 -6.92 -1.92
N ILE A 43 12.13 -7.99 -1.31
CA ILE A 43 12.17 -8.18 0.15
C ILE A 43 13.61 -8.18 0.68
N SER A 44 14.55 -8.78 -0.05
CA SER A 44 15.98 -8.78 0.32
C SER A 44 16.56 -7.38 0.43
N ASP A 45 16.07 -6.46 -0.36
CA ASP A 45 16.53 -5.06 -0.41
C ASP A 45 16.10 -4.25 0.81
N ILE A 46 14.91 -4.55 1.32
CA ILE A 46 14.29 -3.78 2.41
C ILE A 46 14.60 -4.33 3.81
N THR A 47 15.30 -5.45 3.89
CA THR A 47 15.69 -6.11 5.15
C THR A 47 17.20 -6.28 5.32
N ASN A 48 18.00 -6.05 4.26
CA ASN A 48 19.45 -6.16 4.33
C ASN A 48 20.12 -4.80 4.07
N ASP A 49 21.13 -4.49 4.87
CA ASP A 49 21.96 -3.28 4.73
C ASP A 49 21.12 -2.01 4.61
N VAL A 50 20.20 -1.82 5.57
CA VAL A 50 19.36 -0.62 5.71
C VAL A 50 19.62 0.05 7.06
N ASP A 51 19.58 1.38 7.07
CA ASP A 51 19.89 2.17 8.28
C ASP A 51 18.67 2.24 9.21
N VAL A 52 17.49 2.43 8.63
CA VAL A 52 16.21 2.56 9.34
C VAL A 52 15.15 1.76 8.60
N ILE A 53 14.29 1.05 9.31
CA ILE A 53 13.04 0.49 8.77
C ILE A 53 11.89 1.26 9.40
N MET A 54 10.99 1.81 8.57
CA MET A 54 9.72 2.36 9.04
C MET A 54 8.60 1.37 8.73
N LEU A 55 8.05 0.75 9.78
CA LEU A 55 6.99 -0.25 9.71
C LEU A 55 5.67 0.38 10.12
N VAL A 56 4.71 0.46 9.19
CA VAL A 56 3.44 1.18 9.38
C VAL A 56 2.25 0.23 9.22
N GLY A 57 1.44 0.09 10.25
CA GLY A 57 0.21 -0.71 10.21
C GLY A 57 0.43 -2.15 9.73
N SER A 58 1.48 -2.79 10.24
CA SER A 58 1.89 -4.13 9.85
C SER A 58 2.46 -4.91 11.03
N ASN A 59 2.00 -6.15 11.19
CA ASN A 59 2.60 -7.11 12.14
C ASN A 59 3.20 -8.30 11.38
N PRO A 60 4.41 -8.15 10.82
CA PRO A 60 5.00 -9.18 9.99
C PRO A 60 5.41 -10.43 10.75
N GLU A 61 5.60 -10.40 12.07
CA GLU A 61 5.88 -11.62 12.86
C GLU A 61 4.70 -12.59 12.82
N GLU A 62 3.46 -12.10 12.76
CA GLU A 62 2.26 -12.92 12.66
C GLU A 62 1.84 -13.19 11.21
N ALA A 63 1.80 -12.15 10.37
CA ALA A 63 1.24 -12.24 9.03
C ALA A 63 2.27 -12.65 7.95
N HIS A 64 3.56 -12.38 8.18
CA HIS A 64 4.67 -12.61 7.23
C HIS A 64 5.92 -13.09 7.96
N PRO A 65 5.89 -14.25 8.64
CA PRO A 65 6.88 -14.63 9.64
C PRO A 65 8.32 -14.67 9.10
N VAL A 66 8.53 -15.02 7.84
CA VAL A 66 9.86 -15.00 7.21
C VAL A 66 10.40 -13.57 7.12
N ILE A 67 9.55 -12.61 6.72
CA ILE A 67 9.93 -11.19 6.63
C ILE A 67 10.11 -10.62 8.05
N GLY A 68 9.24 -10.96 8.97
CA GLY A 68 9.34 -10.57 10.38
C GLY A 68 10.66 -11.01 11.00
N MET A 69 11.08 -12.26 10.75
CA MET A 69 12.39 -12.76 11.16
C MET A 69 13.55 -11.96 10.54
N GLN A 70 13.47 -11.64 9.25
CA GLN A 70 14.51 -10.84 8.57
C GLN A 70 14.59 -9.42 9.13
N ILE A 71 13.45 -8.78 9.44
CA ILE A 71 13.42 -7.45 10.09
C ILE A 71 14.06 -7.54 11.49
N ARG A 72 13.71 -8.54 12.28
CA ARG A 72 14.31 -8.77 13.59
C ARG A 72 15.84 -8.92 13.50
N GLN A 73 16.32 -9.75 12.58
CA GLN A 73 17.75 -9.92 12.32
C GLN A 73 18.42 -8.61 11.86
N ALA A 74 17.73 -7.77 11.09
CA ALA A 74 18.24 -6.46 10.71
C ALA A 74 18.41 -5.56 11.94
N VAL A 75 17.42 -5.52 12.83
CA VAL A 75 17.50 -4.77 14.09
C VAL A 75 18.65 -5.28 14.98
N GLU A 76 18.81 -6.59 15.10
CA GLU A 76 19.93 -7.20 15.85
C GLU A 76 21.31 -6.83 15.26
N ARG A 77 21.39 -6.54 13.96
CA ARG A 77 22.60 -6.04 13.29
C ARG A 77 22.81 -4.52 13.42
N GLY A 78 21.88 -3.79 14.06
CA GLY A 78 21.98 -2.36 14.31
C GLY A 78 21.10 -1.49 13.39
N THR A 79 20.23 -2.07 12.55
CA THR A 79 19.21 -1.29 11.84
C THR A 79 18.24 -0.69 12.86
N ARG A 80 17.98 0.60 12.78
CA ARG A 80 17.00 1.27 13.63
C ARG A 80 15.59 0.98 13.15
N LEU A 81 14.63 0.91 14.09
CA LEU A 81 13.25 0.56 13.79
C LEU A 81 12.27 1.61 14.31
N ILE A 82 11.45 2.14 13.40
CA ILE A 82 10.26 2.94 13.72
C ILE A 82 9.05 2.06 13.51
N VAL A 83 8.25 1.84 14.55
CA VAL A 83 6.96 1.13 14.45
C VAL A 83 5.82 2.13 14.60
N VAL A 84 4.89 2.08 13.68
CA VAL A 84 3.68 2.92 13.64
C VAL A 84 2.48 1.98 13.61
N ASP A 85 1.99 1.59 14.78
CA ASP A 85 0.87 0.65 14.96
C ASP A 85 0.18 0.93 16.30
N PRO A 86 -1.16 0.94 16.38
CA PRO A 86 -1.87 1.16 17.64
C PRO A 86 -1.64 0.05 18.68
N ARG A 87 -1.22 -1.14 18.22
CA ARG A 87 -1.00 -2.31 19.08
C ARG A 87 0.46 -2.45 19.49
N ASP A 88 0.67 -3.07 20.64
CA ASP A 88 1.99 -3.57 21.04
C ASP A 88 2.26 -4.89 20.30
N ILE A 89 2.89 -4.79 19.14
CA ILE A 89 3.34 -5.94 18.35
C ILE A 89 4.73 -6.42 18.84
N GLY A 90 5.14 -7.63 18.46
CA GLY A 90 6.44 -8.16 18.88
C GLY A 90 7.61 -7.24 18.55
N LEU A 91 7.65 -6.73 17.31
CA LEU A 91 8.69 -5.81 16.85
C LEU A 91 8.67 -4.44 17.56
N SER A 92 7.53 -3.99 18.09
CA SER A 92 7.48 -2.71 18.82
C SER A 92 8.32 -2.69 20.10
N ARG A 93 8.60 -3.88 20.67
CA ARG A 93 9.48 -4.00 21.84
C ARG A 93 10.95 -3.80 21.53
N GLN A 94 11.32 -3.86 20.26
CA GLN A 94 12.67 -3.67 19.74
C GLN A 94 12.80 -2.35 18.97
N ALA A 95 11.69 -1.62 18.85
CA ALA A 95 11.67 -0.35 18.11
C ALA A 95 12.41 0.74 18.90
N ASP A 96 13.17 1.56 18.19
CA ASP A 96 13.71 2.82 18.73
C ASP A 96 12.57 3.80 19.02
N ILE A 97 11.56 3.82 18.16
CA ILE A 97 10.36 4.66 18.31
C ILE A 97 9.12 3.85 17.99
N HIS A 98 8.15 3.86 18.91
CA HIS A 98 6.83 3.28 18.69
C HIS A 98 5.75 4.36 18.77
N LEU A 99 5.10 4.65 17.65
CA LEU A 99 3.99 5.61 17.54
C LEU A 99 2.66 4.86 17.49
N LYS A 100 1.88 4.94 18.57
CA LYS A 100 0.57 4.27 18.70
C LYS A 100 -0.53 5.16 18.13
N LEU A 101 -0.64 5.22 16.83
CA LEU A 101 -1.63 6.07 16.16
C LEU A 101 -3.07 5.66 16.52
N LYS A 102 -3.92 6.65 16.70
CA LYS A 102 -5.36 6.44 16.63
C LYS A 102 -5.72 5.88 15.24
N PRO A 103 -6.45 4.74 15.13
CA PRO A 103 -6.85 4.18 13.84
C PRO A 103 -7.55 5.20 12.95
N GLY A 104 -7.20 5.20 11.64
CA GLY A 104 -7.76 6.13 10.65
C GLY A 104 -7.00 7.45 10.49
N THR A 105 -5.88 7.66 11.20
CA THR A 105 -5.13 8.93 11.15
C THR A 105 -3.81 8.85 10.38
N ASN A 106 -3.62 7.84 9.54
CA ASN A 106 -2.38 7.63 8.78
C ASN A 106 -1.99 8.83 7.90
N VAL A 107 -2.97 9.49 7.26
CA VAL A 107 -2.73 10.67 6.42
C VAL A 107 -2.20 11.83 7.26
N ALA A 108 -2.81 12.10 8.41
CA ALA A 108 -2.36 13.16 9.31
C ALA A 108 -0.94 12.87 9.83
N PHE A 109 -0.65 11.63 10.22
CA PHE A 109 0.68 11.20 10.62
C PHE A 109 1.72 11.47 9.51
N ALA A 110 1.47 10.99 8.29
CA ALA A 110 2.40 11.17 7.18
C ALA A 110 2.60 12.65 6.82
N ASN A 111 1.54 13.46 6.86
CA ASN A 111 1.63 14.90 6.66
C ASN A 111 2.44 15.58 7.77
N GLY A 112 2.31 15.16 9.04
CA GLY A 112 3.14 15.64 10.14
C GLY A 112 4.62 15.28 9.98
N MET A 113 4.91 14.07 9.56
CA MET A 113 6.28 13.66 9.22
C MET A 113 6.88 14.56 8.13
N MET A 114 6.10 14.79 7.05
CA MET A 114 6.53 15.66 5.94
C MET A 114 6.66 17.12 6.36
N ASN A 115 5.80 17.62 7.26
CA ASN A 115 5.91 18.97 7.84
C ASN A 115 7.27 19.17 8.54
N VAL A 116 7.64 18.22 9.40
CA VAL A 116 8.93 18.27 10.08
C VAL A 116 10.09 18.23 9.08
N ILE A 117 10.05 17.31 8.12
CA ILE A 117 11.10 17.14 7.10
C ILE A 117 11.33 18.43 6.31
N ILE A 118 10.25 19.10 5.90
CA ILE A 118 10.32 20.36 5.14
C ILE A 118 10.88 21.49 6.02
N ASN A 119 10.37 21.65 7.24
CA ASN A 119 10.78 22.73 8.13
C ASN A 119 12.24 22.59 8.61
N GLU A 120 12.74 21.37 8.70
CA GLU A 120 14.13 21.06 9.06
C GLU A 120 15.08 21.11 7.84
N GLY A 121 14.58 21.41 6.64
CA GLY A 121 15.39 21.50 5.43
C GLY A 121 15.97 20.15 4.98
N LEU A 122 15.28 19.05 5.27
CA LEU A 122 15.72 17.69 4.96
C LEU A 122 15.10 17.12 3.68
N ALA A 123 14.33 17.92 2.93
CA ALA A 123 13.77 17.54 1.65
C ALA A 123 14.88 17.40 0.59
N ASP A 124 14.79 16.41 -0.28
CA ASP A 124 15.70 16.23 -1.41
C ASP A 124 15.23 17.11 -2.59
N GLU A 125 15.68 18.37 -2.59
CA GLU A 125 15.26 19.37 -3.59
C GLU A 125 15.59 18.93 -5.02
N GLU A 126 16.71 18.24 -5.24
CA GLU A 126 17.11 17.76 -6.56
C GLU A 126 16.18 16.67 -7.05
N PHE A 127 15.83 15.70 -6.19
CA PHE A 127 14.86 14.66 -6.53
C PHE A 127 13.48 15.27 -6.80
N ILE A 128 13.04 16.19 -5.94
CA ILE A 128 11.75 16.89 -6.09
C ILE A 128 11.70 17.60 -7.45
N ARG A 129 12.70 18.42 -7.73
CA ARG A 129 12.74 19.22 -8.96
C ARG A 129 12.79 18.38 -10.23
N THR A 130 13.48 17.23 -10.21
CA THR A 130 13.74 16.44 -11.42
C THR A 130 12.80 15.24 -11.60
N ARG A 131 12.12 14.80 -10.56
CA ARG A 131 11.39 13.53 -10.52
C ARG A 131 9.95 13.62 -10.02
N THR A 132 9.50 14.78 -9.57
CA THR A 132 8.15 14.93 -9.01
C THR A 132 7.42 16.12 -9.61
N GLU A 133 6.12 16.17 -9.38
CA GLU A 133 5.24 17.30 -9.68
C GLU A 133 4.33 17.56 -8.47
N GLY A 134 3.70 18.74 -8.40
CA GLY A 134 2.73 19.09 -7.35
C GLY A 134 3.34 19.35 -5.96
N PHE A 135 4.65 19.59 -5.85
CA PHE A 135 5.30 19.80 -4.55
C PHE A 135 4.80 21.06 -3.82
N GLU A 136 4.59 22.16 -4.54
CA GLU A 136 4.15 23.42 -3.92
C GLU A 136 2.72 23.31 -3.35
N GLU A 137 1.84 22.55 -3.99
CA GLU A 137 0.51 22.24 -3.50
C GLU A 137 0.57 21.35 -2.26
N LEU A 138 1.40 20.31 -2.29
CA LEU A 138 1.63 19.43 -1.14
C LEU A 138 2.17 20.23 0.05
N LYS A 139 3.16 21.09 -0.16
CA LYS A 139 3.79 21.93 0.86
C LYS A 139 2.77 22.83 1.58
N LYS A 140 1.82 23.41 0.83
CA LYS A 140 0.74 24.24 1.40
C LYS A 140 -0.17 23.42 2.32
N ILE A 141 -0.56 22.23 1.89
CA ILE A 141 -1.41 21.33 2.70
C ILE A 141 -0.66 20.87 3.95
N VAL A 142 0.56 20.42 3.78
CA VAL A 142 1.40 19.87 4.86
C VAL A 142 1.76 20.93 5.90
N ALA A 143 1.85 22.21 5.53
CA ALA A 143 2.11 23.30 6.47
C ALA A 143 1.09 23.39 7.61
N GLU A 144 -0.13 22.93 7.39
CA GLU A 144 -1.17 22.89 8.43
C GLU A 144 -1.01 21.75 9.45
N TYR A 145 -0.18 20.76 9.16
CA TYR A 145 0.01 19.56 9.97
C TYR A 145 1.25 19.70 10.86
N THR A 146 1.24 20.72 11.75
CA THR A 146 2.33 20.86 12.75
C THR A 146 2.38 19.65 13.67
N PRO A 147 3.54 19.31 14.25
CA PRO A 147 3.64 18.18 15.17
C PRO A 147 2.62 18.21 16.31
N GLU A 148 2.33 19.40 16.87
CA GLU A 148 1.35 19.59 17.93
C GLU A 148 -0.08 19.25 17.45
N ARG A 149 -0.47 19.77 16.30
CA ARG A 149 -1.78 19.45 15.69
C ARG A 149 -1.91 17.96 15.37
N VAL A 150 -0.85 17.35 14.86
CA VAL A 150 -0.83 15.91 14.55
C VAL A 150 -0.87 15.08 15.84
N ALA A 151 -0.19 15.51 16.90
CA ALA A 151 -0.25 14.88 18.21
C ALA A 151 -1.70 14.80 18.73
N GLU A 152 -2.47 15.87 18.59
CA GLU A 152 -3.90 15.91 18.96
C GLU A 152 -4.76 14.99 18.08
N ILE A 153 -4.55 15.01 16.76
CA ILE A 153 -5.32 14.18 15.80
C ILE A 153 -5.03 12.69 15.98
N CYS A 154 -3.75 12.36 16.08
CA CYS A 154 -3.25 10.98 16.08
C CYS A 154 -3.16 10.37 17.48
N HIS A 155 -3.30 11.16 18.54
CA HIS A 155 -3.11 10.77 19.94
C HIS A 155 -1.69 10.22 20.20
N ILE A 156 -0.68 10.89 19.67
CA ILE A 156 0.74 10.56 19.84
C ILE A 156 1.49 11.75 20.45
N ASP A 157 2.71 11.49 20.89
CA ASP A 157 3.60 12.54 21.35
C ASP A 157 4.21 13.30 20.17
N ALA A 158 4.24 14.65 20.24
CA ALA A 158 4.74 15.50 19.17
C ALA A 158 6.27 15.40 19.01
N ASP A 159 7.00 15.20 20.11
CA ASP A 159 8.47 15.08 20.07
C ASP A 159 8.87 13.72 19.50
N HIS A 160 8.14 12.65 19.82
CA HIS A 160 8.34 11.34 19.18
C HIS A 160 8.05 11.40 17.67
N LEU A 161 7.06 12.17 17.23
CA LEU A 161 6.82 12.40 15.79
C LEU A 161 8.01 13.10 15.12
N ARG A 162 8.54 14.17 15.77
CA ARG A 162 9.74 14.88 15.28
C ARG A 162 10.94 13.94 15.20
N GLU A 163 11.18 13.18 16.24
CA GLU A 163 12.29 12.23 16.29
C GLU A 163 12.18 11.17 15.18
N ALA A 164 11.00 10.62 14.95
CA ALA A 164 10.74 9.67 13.87
C ALA A 164 10.99 10.29 12.49
N ALA A 165 10.54 11.53 12.27
CA ALA A 165 10.74 12.24 11.01
C ALA A 165 12.23 12.50 10.73
N LEU A 166 12.95 12.96 11.74
CA LEU A 166 14.41 13.21 11.65
C LEU A 166 15.17 11.91 11.42
N MET A 167 14.82 10.85 12.15
CA MET A 167 15.44 9.53 11.99
C MET A 167 15.25 8.99 10.58
N TYR A 168 14.02 9.04 10.06
CA TYR A 168 13.71 8.60 8.72
C TYR A 168 14.43 9.43 7.66
N ALA A 169 14.34 10.76 7.75
CA ALA A 169 14.87 11.65 6.71
C ALA A 169 16.40 11.59 6.62
N LYS A 170 17.12 11.57 7.76
CA LYS A 170 18.60 11.57 7.81
C LYS A 170 19.22 10.23 7.42
N ALA A 171 18.50 9.14 7.48
CA ALA A 171 18.99 7.83 7.05
C ALA A 171 19.30 7.83 5.55
N LYS A 172 20.36 7.15 5.13
CA LYS A 172 20.67 6.97 3.71
C LYS A 172 19.75 5.94 3.07
N LYS A 173 19.51 4.84 3.78
CA LYS A 173 18.65 3.73 3.35
C LYS A 173 17.54 3.54 4.36
N ALA A 174 16.31 3.86 3.98
CA ALA A 174 15.15 3.73 4.86
C ALA A 174 13.90 3.33 4.07
N PRO A 175 13.57 2.04 3.97
CA PRO A 175 12.33 1.59 3.38
C PRO A 175 11.13 1.90 4.28
N ILE A 176 10.00 2.24 3.65
CA ILE A 176 8.69 2.20 4.28
C ILE A 176 8.10 0.84 3.98
N ILE A 177 7.75 0.09 5.01
CA ILE A 177 7.07 -1.20 4.94
C ILE A 177 5.69 -1.02 5.58
N TYR A 178 4.62 -1.37 4.86
CA TYR A 178 3.28 -1.22 5.40
C TYR A 178 2.37 -2.40 5.01
N CYS A 179 1.22 -2.50 5.69
CA CYS A 179 0.21 -3.50 5.38
C CYS A 179 -1.20 -2.92 5.59
N LEU A 180 -2.14 -3.76 6.00
CA LEU A 180 -3.58 -3.46 6.09
C LEU A 180 -3.92 -2.29 7.02
N GLY A 181 -3.09 -2.02 8.02
CA GLY A 181 -3.27 -0.85 8.90
C GLY A 181 -3.15 0.50 8.18
N VAL A 182 -2.65 0.53 6.94
CA VAL A 182 -2.68 1.71 6.07
C VAL A 182 -3.83 1.62 5.07
N THR A 183 -4.11 0.43 4.52
CA THR A 183 -4.98 0.28 3.35
C THR A 183 -6.45 0.04 3.69
N GLU A 184 -6.76 -0.63 4.80
CA GLU A 184 -8.15 -0.98 5.17
C GLU A 184 -8.82 0.14 5.98
N HIS A 185 -8.80 1.33 5.42
CA HIS A 185 -9.49 2.52 5.90
C HIS A 185 -10.27 3.18 4.76
N SER A 186 -11.27 3.99 5.11
CA SER A 186 -11.97 4.84 4.12
C SER A 186 -11.03 5.78 3.36
N THR A 187 -9.92 6.17 3.99
CA THR A 187 -8.82 6.98 3.44
C THR A 187 -7.60 6.13 3.08
N GLY A 188 -7.78 4.86 2.74
CA GLY A 188 -6.66 3.94 2.49
C GLY A 188 -5.82 4.34 1.28
N THR A 189 -6.46 4.80 0.20
CA THR A 189 -5.76 5.26 -1.01
C THR A 189 -4.89 6.49 -0.70
N GLU A 190 -5.45 7.48 -0.01
CA GLU A 190 -4.75 8.69 0.42
C GLU A 190 -3.62 8.36 1.41
N GLY A 191 -3.83 7.35 2.28
CA GLY A 191 -2.80 6.84 3.17
C GLY A 191 -1.58 6.30 2.40
N VAL A 192 -1.82 5.51 1.35
CA VAL A 192 -0.76 4.98 0.48
C VAL A 192 -0.07 6.11 -0.31
N MET A 193 -0.84 7.04 -0.87
CA MET A 193 -0.28 8.21 -1.55
C MET A 193 0.61 9.04 -0.61
N SER A 194 0.22 9.20 0.64
CA SER A 194 1.00 9.93 1.65
C SER A 194 2.32 9.22 1.97
N MET A 195 2.34 7.88 2.02
CA MET A 195 3.59 7.12 2.17
C MET A 195 4.52 7.33 0.96
N SER A 196 3.96 7.33 -0.25
CA SER A 196 4.71 7.59 -1.48
C SER A 196 5.27 9.01 -1.51
N ASN A 197 4.45 10.01 -1.16
CA ASN A 197 4.86 11.41 -1.11
C ASN A 197 6.00 11.62 -0.10
N MET A 198 5.92 10.98 1.07
CA MET A 198 6.98 11.04 2.08
C MET A 198 8.29 10.41 1.58
N ALA A 199 8.23 9.29 0.84
CA ALA A 199 9.41 8.68 0.25
C ALA A 199 10.00 9.54 -0.87
N MET A 200 9.17 10.16 -1.72
CA MET A 200 9.59 11.08 -2.78
C MET A 200 10.24 12.34 -2.19
N LEU A 201 9.66 12.90 -1.13
CA LEU A 201 10.14 14.11 -0.46
C LEU A 201 11.61 14.03 -0.05
N VAL A 202 12.08 12.86 0.32
CA VAL A 202 13.47 12.63 0.77
C VAL A 202 14.28 11.79 -0.22
N GLY A 203 13.85 11.67 -1.48
CA GLY A 203 14.55 10.97 -2.54
C GLY A 203 14.76 9.47 -2.27
N LYS A 204 13.90 8.82 -1.47
CA LYS A 204 14.02 7.41 -1.10
C LYS A 204 13.23 6.49 -2.02
N LEU A 205 13.39 6.67 -3.33
CA LEU A 205 12.80 5.83 -4.37
C LEU A 205 13.81 5.48 -5.46
N GLY A 206 13.61 4.34 -6.13
CA GLY A 206 14.41 3.92 -7.27
C GLY A 206 15.83 3.46 -6.92
N ARG A 207 16.09 3.10 -5.67
CA ARG A 207 17.38 2.59 -5.19
C ARG A 207 17.22 1.52 -4.11
N SER A 208 18.26 0.70 -3.96
CA SER A 208 18.30 -0.37 -2.96
C SER A 208 18.18 0.18 -1.53
N GLY A 209 17.52 -0.55 -0.65
CA GLY A 209 17.34 -0.20 0.75
C GLY A 209 16.35 0.94 1.02
N CYS A 210 15.50 1.27 0.05
CA CYS A 210 14.54 2.37 0.12
C CYS A 210 13.15 1.93 -0.34
N GLY A 211 12.30 2.90 -0.69
CA GLY A 211 11.04 2.63 -1.37
C GLY A 211 9.83 2.47 -0.48
N VAL A 212 8.71 2.16 -1.14
CA VAL A 212 7.38 1.99 -0.55
C VAL A 212 6.94 0.55 -0.79
N ASN A 213 6.82 -0.23 0.29
CA ASN A 213 6.85 -1.68 0.23
C ASN A 213 5.63 -2.30 0.96
N PRO A 214 4.48 -2.43 0.27
CA PRO A 214 3.31 -3.10 0.81
C PRO A 214 3.53 -4.60 0.97
N LEU A 215 3.28 -5.15 2.15
CA LEU A 215 3.26 -6.59 2.38
C LEU A 215 1.85 -7.13 2.11
N ARG A 216 1.72 -8.06 1.16
CA ARG A 216 0.45 -8.70 0.82
C ARG A 216 0.12 -9.81 1.82
N GLY A 217 -1.17 -9.95 2.18
CA GLY A 217 -1.60 -10.92 3.20
C GLY A 217 -1.78 -12.33 2.66
N GLN A 218 -2.66 -12.51 1.67
CA GLN A 218 -3.05 -13.82 1.19
C GLN A 218 -2.02 -14.44 0.25
N ASN A 219 -1.96 -15.77 0.28
CA ASN A 219 -1.04 -16.53 -0.56
C ASN A 219 -1.28 -16.24 -2.04
N ASN A 220 -0.24 -15.74 -2.71
CA ASN A 220 -0.24 -15.43 -4.14
C ASN A 220 -1.45 -14.60 -4.62
N VAL A 221 -1.92 -13.68 -3.79
CA VAL A 221 -3.04 -12.78 -4.15
C VAL A 221 -2.71 -11.94 -5.39
N GLN A 222 -1.46 -11.54 -5.57
CA GLN A 222 -1.03 -10.83 -6.77
C GLN A 222 -1.18 -11.72 -8.00
N GLY A 223 -0.73 -12.97 -7.96
CA GLY A 223 -0.91 -13.90 -9.07
C GLY A 223 -2.39 -14.18 -9.39
N ALA A 224 -3.28 -14.18 -8.40
CA ALA A 224 -4.71 -14.26 -8.64
C ALA A 224 -5.23 -13.07 -9.45
N CYS A 225 -4.77 -11.85 -9.12
CA CYS A 225 -5.08 -10.64 -9.89
C CYS A 225 -4.45 -10.67 -11.29
N ASP A 226 -3.17 -11.06 -11.40
CA ASP A 226 -2.44 -11.18 -12.67
C ASP A 226 -3.15 -12.14 -13.63
N MET A 227 -3.74 -13.20 -13.08
CA MET A 227 -4.51 -14.19 -13.82
C MET A 227 -5.97 -13.80 -14.07
N GLY A 228 -6.35 -12.56 -13.79
CA GLY A 228 -7.68 -12.02 -14.12
C GLY A 228 -8.81 -12.45 -13.18
N ALA A 229 -8.52 -12.80 -11.93
CA ALA A 229 -9.56 -13.01 -10.92
C ALA A 229 -10.11 -11.65 -10.40
N LEU A 230 -10.43 -10.76 -11.33
CA LEU A 230 -10.96 -9.42 -11.11
C LEU A 230 -12.16 -9.18 -12.05
N PRO A 231 -13.18 -8.43 -11.62
CA PRO A 231 -14.42 -8.30 -12.41
C PRO A 231 -14.25 -7.50 -13.71
N GLY A 232 -13.25 -6.63 -13.79
CA GLY A 232 -12.99 -5.76 -14.94
C GLY A 232 -11.83 -6.19 -15.83
N ASP A 233 -11.13 -7.27 -15.48
CA ASP A 233 -9.87 -7.61 -16.12
C ASP A 233 -9.77 -9.10 -16.49
N PHE A 234 -9.26 -9.35 -17.69
CA PHE A 234 -8.73 -10.65 -18.11
C PHE A 234 -7.28 -10.82 -17.60
N PRO A 235 -6.67 -12.01 -17.75
CA PRO A 235 -5.26 -12.21 -17.42
C PRO A 235 -4.35 -11.11 -18.00
N GLY A 236 -3.40 -10.65 -17.18
CA GLY A 236 -2.48 -9.56 -17.53
C GLY A 236 -3.11 -8.17 -17.48
N TYR A 237 -4.13 -7.97 -16.63
CA TYR A 237 -4.84 -6.69 -16.43
C TYR A 237 -5.46 -6.12 -17.72
N GLN A 238 -5.79 -6.98 -18.66
CA GLN A 238 -6.39 -6.60 -19.93
C GLN A 238 -7.90 -6.36 -19.73
N LYS A 239 -8.35 -5.14 -20.04
CA LYS A 239 -9.73 -4.70 -19.73
C LYS A 239 -10.79 -5.46 -20.54
N VAL A 240 -11.83 -5.97 -19.85
CA VAL A 240 -12.97 -6.63 -20.48
C VAL A 240 -13.78 -5.71 -21.41
N THR A 241 -13.66 -4.39 -21.22
CA THR A 241 -14.31 -3.37 -22.04
C THR A 241 -13.58 -3.03 -23.33
N ASN A 242 -12.35 -3.53 -23.52
CA ASN A 242 -11.58 -3.30 -24.75
C ASN A 242 -11.98 -4.33 -25.83
N PRO A 243 -12.49 -3.90 -26.99
CA PRO A 243 -12.95 -4.81 -28.05
C PRO A 243 -11.87 -5.74 -28.61
N GLU A 244 -10.64 -5.27 -28.75
CA GLU A 244 -9.52 -6.08 -29.27
C GLU A 244 -9.11 -7.16 -28.27
N VAL A 245 -9.06 -6.79 -26.99
CA VAL A 245 -8.81 -7.74 -25.90
C VAL A 245 -9.93 -8.78 -25.82
N MET A 246 -11.18 -8.35 -25.92
CA MET A 246 -12.33 -9.24 -25.93
C MET A 246 -12.22 -10.27 -27.06
N ALA A 247 -12.01 -9.81 -28.31
CA ALA A 247 -11.86 -10.68 -29.47
C ALA A 247 -10.68 -11.68 -29.32
N LYS A 248 -9.58 -11.23 -28.72
CA LYS A 248 -8.42 -12.09 -28.41
C LYS A 248 -8.81 -13.26 -27.48
N PHE A 249 -9.54 -12.96 -26.38
CA PHE A 249 -9.92 -13.99 -25.41
C PHE A 249 -11.07 -14.86 -25.91
N GLU A 250 -12.05 -14.34 -26.65
CA GLU A 250 -13.10 -15.11 -27.30
C GLU A 250 -12.49 -16.13 -28.29
N LYS A 251 -11.54 -15.71 -29.12
CA LYS A 251 -10.80 -16.61 -30.02
C LYS A 251 -10.01 -17.67 -29.26
N ALA A 252 -9.30 -17.27 -28.20
CA ALA A 252 -8.43 -18.18 -27.44
C ALA A 252 -9.23 -19.20 -26.60
N TRP A 253 -10.43 -18.84 -26.14
CA TRP A 253 -11.26 -19.68 -25.30
C TRP A 253 -12.40 -20.38 -26.06
N GLY A 254 -12.68 -19.98 -27.30
CA GLY A 254 -13.63 -20.58 -28.19
C GLY A 254 -15.09 -20.34 -27.79
N VAL A 255 -15.40 -19.26 -27.09
CA VAL A 255 -16.73 -18.88 -26.62
C VAL A 255 -16.94 -17.38 -26.69
N GLU A 256 -18.18 -16.95 -26.86
CA GLU A 256 -18.56 -15.55 -26.69
C GLU A 256 -18.55 -15.19 -25.22
N LEU A 257 -17.99 -13.99 -24.88
CA LEU A 257 -17.79 -13.54 -23.50
C LEU A 257 -18.66 -12.33 -23.18
N ASN A 258 -18.96 -12.16 -21.89
CA ASN A 258 -19.70 -11.01 -21.41
C ASN A 258 -18.84 -9.72 -21.54
N LYS A 259 -19.39 -8.69 -22.19
CA LYS A 259 -18.69 -7.42 -22.48
C LYS A 259 -18.78 -6.40 -21.36
N LYS A 260 -19.54 -6.68 -20.30
CA LYS A 260 -19.69 -5.77 -19.16
C LYS A 260 -18.79 -6.21 -18.01
N PRO A 261 -18.14 -5.27 -17.31
CA PRO A 261 -17.47 -5.59 -16.06
C PRO A 261 -18.42 -6.27 -15.07
N GLY A 262 -17.89 -7.16 -14.27
CA GLY A 262 -18.64 -7.79 -13.19
C GLY A 262 -18.79 -6.91 -11.96
N VAL A 263 -19.56 -7.41 -11.00
CA VAL A 263 -19.79 -6.74 -9.70
C VAL A 263 -18.56 -6.93 -8.82
N HIS A 264 -18.12 -5.86 -8.14
CA HIS A 264 -17.04 -5.92 -7.16
C HIS A 264 -17.47 -6.67 -5.90
N ALA A 265 -16.54 -7.33 -5.21
CA ALA A 265 -16.83 -8.09 -4.00
C ALA A 265 -17.54 -7.25 -2.93
N THR A 266 -17.22 -5.96 -2.81
CA THR A 266 -17.89 -5.01 -1.90
C THR A 266 -19.35 -4.77 -2.24
N ASP A 267 -19.73 -4.93 -3.50
CA ASP A 267 -21.08 -4.65 -4.01
C ASP A 267 -21.96 -5.92 -4.15
N VAL A 268 -21.35 -7.09 -3.91
CA VAL A 268 -22.03 -8.39 -4.06
C VAL A 268 -23.24 -8.51 -3.12
N PHE A 269 -23.11 -8.11 -1.85
CA PHE A 269 -24.20 -8.20 -0.89
C PHE A 269 -25.35 -7.22 -1.20
N PRO A 270 -25.10 -5.94 -1.49
CA PRO A 270 -26.14 -5.05 -2.02
C PRO A 270 -26.83 -5.59 -3.26
N ALA A 271 -26.08 -6.16 -4.22
CA ALA A 271 -26.65 -6.76 -5.43
C ALA A 271 -27.50 -8.01 -5.13
N ALA A 272 -27.10 -8.82 -4.15
CA ALA A 272 -27.89 -9.97 -3.70
C ALA A 272 -29.22 -9.52 -3.03
N ILE A 273 -29.20 -8.46 -2.22
CA ILE A 273 -30.43 -7.88 -1.65
C ILE A 273 -31.40 -7.42 -2.74
N ARG A 274 -30.88 -6.82 -3.80
CA ARG A 274 -31.67 -6.45 -5.00
C ARG A 274 -32.05 -7.63 -5.90
N LYS A 275 -31.66 -8.87 -5.55
CA LYS A 275 -31.90 -10.11 -6.32
C LYS A 275 -31.23 -10.15 -7.69
N GLU A 276 -30.21 -9.33 -7.91
CA GLU A 276 -29.37 -9.31 -9.11
C GLU A 276 -28.37 -10.47 -9.09
N ILE A 277 -27.94 -10.89 -7.91
CA ILE A 277 -27.11 -12.08 -7.66
C ILE A 277 -27.93 -13.09 -6.88
N ARG A 278 -28.00 -14.33 -7.38
CA ARG A 278 -28.80 -15.41 -6.80
C ARG A 278 -27.99 -16.52 -6.15
N GLY A 279 -26.71 -16.57 -6.43
CA GLY A 279 -25.81 -17.58 -5.88
C GLY A 279 -24.40 -17.03 -5.77
N LEU A 280 -23.68 -17.47 -4.74
CA LEU A 280 -22.28 -17.16 -4.50
C LEU A 280 -21.51 -18.47 -4.42
N PHE A 281 -20.36 -18.51 -5.07
CA PHE A 281 -19.38 -19.57 -4.94
C PHE A 281 -18.12 -18.97 -4.29
N ILE A 282 -17.84 -19.41 -3.05
CA ILE A 282 -16.73 -18.89 -2.23
C ILE A 282 -15.78 -20.05 -1.92
N PHE A 283 -14.47 -19.86 -2.13
CA PHE A 283 -13.42 -20.85 -1.84
C PHE A 283 -12.10 -20.18 -1.47
#